data_b75245ddaa456f766ff83b56ea86f189
#
_entry.id   b75245ddaa456f766ff83b56ea86f189
#
_cell.length_a   1.000
_cell.length_b   1.000
_cell.length_c   1.000
_cell.angle_alpha   90.00
_cell.angle_beta   90.00
_cell.angle_gamma   90.00
#
_symmetry.space_group_name_H-M   'P 1'
#
loop_
_entity.id
_entity.type
_entity.pdbx_description
1 polymer ?
#
loop_
_entity_poly.entity_id
_entity_poly.type
_entity_poly.pdbx_seq_one_letter_code
_entity_poly.pdbx_strand_id
1 'polypeptide(L)'
;IYPGAVPQRAGNRKPPSSSYATFAPIFHYDEGEGLFVGGNFWDGRATGERLGNPAAEQALGPFLNPVEQNNPSMQAVLMKVAGSKYAGLWEEVWGEPVSYGTPYEIERDYDRIGLAIAAYEASTEVNPFSSKFDIFWQNAMYAGLDVTAIDMSNWTAYQGLGLTKKETQGLALFNDENKGKCALCHVLEPAEEGLPPLLTDFTFDNLGVPRNPENPFYDMDEVYLDDGSPINPAGMDW
;
A
#
# COMPACT_ATOMS: atom_id res chain seq x y z
N ILE A 1 -5.65 3.46 -16.16
CA ILE A 1 -6.99 3.54 -15.54
C ILE A 1 -7.60 2.16 -15.64
N TYR A 2 -8.04 1.63 -14.51
CA TYR A 2 -8.66 0.31 -14.45
C TYR A 2 -10.18 0.51 -14.26
N PRO A 3 -11.02 0.00 -15.15
CA PRO A 3 -12.47 0.06 -14.96
C PRO A 3 -12.88 -0.81 -13.77
N GLY A 4 -13.83 -0.31 -12.97
CA GLY A 4 -14.47 -1.09 -11.92
C GLY A 4 -15.53 -2.03 -12.46
N ALA A 5 -16.41 -2.55 -11.59
CA ALA A 5 -17.52 -3.40 -11.96
C ALA A 5 -18.53 -2.70 -12.91
N VAL A 6 -18.59 -1.38 -12.83
CA VAL A 6 -19.37 -0.53 -13.76
C VAL A 6 -18.39 0.14 -14.72
N PRO A 7 -18.34 -0.26 -16.02
CA PRO A 7 -17.29 0.17 -16.95
C PRO A 7 -17.22 1.68 -17.19
N GLN A 8 -18.31 2.42 -16.95
CA GLN A 8 -18.40 3.88 -17.11
C GLN A 8 -17.88 4.65 -15.88
N ARG A 9 -17.53 3.95 -14.81
CA ARG A 9 -17.04 4.56 -13.58
C ARG A 9 -15.53 4.33 -13.43
N ALA A 10 -14.80 5.39 -13.22
CA ALA A 10 -13.36 5.38 -13.01
C ALA A 10 -13.02 5.81 -11.59
N GLY A 11 -11.93 5.27 -11.03
CA GLY A 11 -11.39 5.73 -9.77
C GLY A 11 -10.62 7.06 -9.91
N ASN A 12 -10.59 7.85 -8.85
CA ASN A 12 -9.92 9.16 -8.82
C ASN A 12 -8.40 9.05 -8.71
N ARG A 13 -7.88 7.93 -8.26
CA ARG A 13 -6.45 7.74 -7.98
C ARG A 13 -5.95 6.42 -8.55
N LYS A 14 -4.64 6.36 -8.78
CA LYS A 14 -3.97 5.08 -9.06
C LYS A 14 -4.13 4.16 -7.84
N PRO A 15 -4.51 2.89 -8.02
CA PRO A 15 -4.46 1.93 -6.92
C PRO A 15 -3.04 1.83 -6.34
N PRO A 16 -2.87 1.80 -5.01
CA PRO A 16 -1.57 1.50 -4.41
C PRO A 16 -1.12 0.07 -4.75
N SER A 17 0.16 -0.22 -4.54
CA SER A 17 0.67 -1.58 -4.67
C SER A 17 0.22 -2.42 -3.49
N SER A 18 -0.15 -3.69 -3.73
CA SER A 18 -0.34 -4.68 -2.67
C SER A 18 1.00 -5.17 -2.12
N SER A 19 2.06 -5.14 -2.95
CA SER A 19 3.39 -5.53 -2.50
C SER A 19 3.92 -4.49 -1.52
N TYR A 20 4.43 -4.99 -0.39
CA TYR A 20 5.01 -4.24 0.71
C TYR A 20 4.03 -3.31 1.46
N ALA A 21 2.73 -3.37 1.17
CA ALA A 21 1.70 -2.54 1.82
C ALA A 21 1.54 -2.84 3.32
N THR A 22 1.84 -4.07 3.73
CA THR A 22 1.71 -4.55 5.11
C THR A 22 2.79 -4.05 6.06
N PHE A 23 3.85 -3.42 5.55
CA PHE A 23 4.88 -2.79 6.38
C PHE A 23 4.48 -1.40 6.88
N ALA A 24 3.42 -0.80 6.34
CA ALA A 24 2.94 0.50 6.82
C ALA A 24 2.52 0.39 8.30
N PRO A 25 3.05 1.24 9.21
CA PRO A 25 2.62 1.26 10.60
C PRO A 25 1.18 1.75 10.72
N ILE A 26 0.57 1.54 11.89
CA ILE A 26 -0.71 2.17 12.23
C ILE A 26 -0.56 3.68 12.10
N PHE A 27 -1.54 4.32 11.46
CA PHE A 27 -1.52 5.76 11.21
C PHE A 27 -1.44 6.55 12.52
N HIS A 28 -0.50 7.44 12.62
CA HIS A 28 -0.32 8.29 13.80
C HIS A 28 0.38 9.60 13.42
N TYR A 29 0.33 10.57 14.34
CA TYR A 29 1.11 11.79 14.23
C TYR A 29 2.41 11.62 15.02
N ASP A 30 3.54 11.81 14.35
CA ASP A 30 4.85 11.84 14.98
C ASP A 30 5.18 13.27 15.44
N GLU A 31 5.23 13.48 16.76
CA GLU A 31 5.50 14.80 17.33
C GLU A 31 6.97 15.26 17.09
N GLY A 32 7.90 14.33 16.92
CA GLY A 32 9.31 14.62 16.67
C GLY A 32 9.56 15.17 15.27
N GLU A 33 8.93 14.56 14.29
CA GLU A 33 9.03 14.96 12.87
C GLU A 33 7.97 16.02 12.49
N GLY A 34 6.89 16.14 13.27
CA GLY A 34 5.78 17.04 12.97
C GLY A 34 4.93 16.60 11.79
N LEU A 35 4.91 15.31 11.47
CA LEU A 35 4.29 14.72 10.30
C LEU A 35 3.35 13.56 10.68
N PHE A 36 2.41 13.24 9.78
CA PHE A 36 1.64 12.00 9.87
C PHE A 36 2.40 10.87 9.22
N VAL A 37 2.37 9.69 9.84
CA VAL A 37 3.10 8.48 9.44
C VAL A 37 2.17 7.28 9.41
N GLY A 38 2.34 6.40 8.42
CA GLY A 38 1.64 5.12 8.34
C GLY A 38 0.26 5.18 7.71
N GLY A 39 -0.52 4.14 7.93
CA GLY A 39 -1.78 3.95 7.22
C GLY A 39 -1.60 3.53 5.76
N ASN A 40 -2.70 3.16 5.12
CA ASN A 40 -2.75 2.83 3.70
C ASN A 40 -3.74 3.74 2.96
N PHE A 41 -3.76 3.66 1.63
CA PHE A 41 -4.23 4.64 0.67
C PHE A 41 -3.32 5.90 0.63
N TRP A 42 -3.49 6.72 -0.42
CA TRP A 42 -2.70 7.94 -0.63
C TRP A 42 -2.98 9.07 0.37
N ASP A 43 -3.96 8.90 1.22
CA ASP A 43 -4.42 9.86 2.25
C ASP A 43 -4.45 9.25 3.67
N GLY A 44 -3.91 8.06 3.86
CA GLY A 44 -3.81 7.41 5.16
C GLY A 44 -5.14 6.97 5.79
N ARG A 45 -6.29 7.07 5.07
CA ARG A 45 -7.62 6.81 5.65
C ARG A 45 -7.85 5.36 6.12
N ALA A 46 -7.10 4.39 5.61
CA ALA A 46 -7.02 3.05 6.20
C ALA A 46 -5.98 3.09 7.32
N THR A 47 -6.40 3.54 8.48
CA THR A 47 -5.51 3.88 9.60
C THR A 47 -4.89 2.67 10.27
N GLY A 48 -5.56 1.53 10.23
CA GLY A 48 -5.19 0.33 10.97
C GLY A 48 -5.60 0.33 12.45
N GLU A 49 -6.22 1.41 12.94
CA GLU A 49 -6.62 1.51 14.35
C GLU A 49 -7.64 0.45 14.76
N ARG A 50 -8.59 0.14 13.88
CA ARG A 50 -9.69 -0.78 14.18
C ARG A 50 -9.27 -2.25 14.12
N LEU A 51 -8.48 -2.63 13.10
CA LEU A 51 -8.05 -4.01 12.88
C LEU A 51 -6.61 -4.30 13.31
N GLY A 52 -5.89 -3.30 13.81
CA GLY A 52 -4.48 -3.41 14.12
C GLY A 52 -3.59 -3.56 12.87
N ASN A 53 -4.13 -3.31 11.67
CA ASN A 53 -3.43 -3.53 10.40
C ASN A 53 -4.01 -2.63 9.29
N PRO A 54 -3.25 -1.62 8.81
CA PRO A 54 -3.70 -0.74 7.73
C PRO A 54 -4.03 -1.46 6.43
N ALA A 55 -3.29 -2.52 6.07
CA ALA A 55 -3.55 -3.28 4.85
C ALA A 55 -4.88 -4.05 4.93
N ALA A 56 -5.22 -4.59 6.10
CA ALA A 56 -6.50 -5.25 6.31
C ALA A 56 -7.67 -4.27 6.17
N GLU A 57 -7.57 -3.08 6.73
CA GLU A 57 -8.60 -2.04 6.57
C GLU A 57 -8.69 -1.54 5.13
N GLN A 58 -7.55 -1.35 4.46
CA GLN A 58 -7.50 -0.96 3.07
C GLN A 58 -8.22 -1.99 2.17
N ALA A 59 -7.96 -3.28 2.38
CA ALA A 59 -8.52 -4.36 1.58
C ALA A 59 -10.06 -4.41 1.59
N LEU A 60 -10.71 -3.90 2.63
CA LEU A 60 -12.17 -3.86 2.75
C LEU A 60 -12.81 -2.75 1.90
N GLY A 61 -12.10 -1.67 1.60
CA GLY A 61 -12.62 -0.52 0.88
C GLY A 61 -13.15 -0.82 -0.52
N PRO A 62 -12.39 -1.50 -1.40
CA PRO A 62 -12.76 -1.75 -2.79
C PRO A 62 -14.05 -2.53 -2.99
N PHE A 63 -14.44 -3.39 -2.06
CA PHE A 63 -15.64 -4.24 -2.22
C PHE A 63 -16.93 -3.43 -2.36
N LEU A 64 -17.10 -2.39 -1.56
CA LEU A 64 -18.31 -1.57 -1.53
C LEU A 64 -18.17 -0.30 -2.38
N ASN A 65 -16.96 0.08 -2.73
CA ASN A 65 -16.70 1.30 -3.49
C ASN A 65 -17.42 1.28 -4.85
N PRO A 66 -18.29 2.26 -5.14
CA PRO A 66 -19.09 2.28 -6.35
C PRO A 66 -18.29 2.46 -7.65
N VAL A 67 -17.04 2.91 -7.59
CA VAL A 67 -16.14 2.99 -8.75
C VAL A 67 -15.18 1.80 -8.86
N GLU A 68 -15.27 0.85 -7.92
CA GLU A 68 -14.45 -0.38 -7.91
C GLU A 68 -15.36 -1.61 -8.04
N GLN A 69 -15.60 -2.38 -6.96
CA GLN A 69 -16.39 -3.61 -7.06
C GLN A 69 -17.92 -3.38 -6.96
N ASN A 70 -18.35 -2.25 -6.41
CA ASN A 70 -19.75 -1.84 -6.36
C ASN A 70 -20.70 -2.92 -5.80
N ASN A 71 -20.27 -3.67 -4.78
CA ASN A 71 -21.21 -4.58 -4.11
C ASN A 71 -22.20 -3.77 -3.27
N PRO A 72 -23.48 -4.21 -3.18
CA PRO A 72 -24.53 -3.45 -2.50
C PRO A 72 -24.39 -3.45 -0.97
N SER A 73 -23.66 -4.40 -0.37
CA SER A 73 -23.47 -4.49 1.07
C SER A 73 -22.36 -5.47 1.45
N MET A 74 -21.85 -5.38 2.68
CA MET A 74 -20.96 -6.38 3.27
C MET A 74 -21.61 -7.77 3.27
N GLN A 75 -22.90 -7.88 3.59
CA GLN A 75 -23.65 -9.14 3.54
C GLN A 75 -23.60 -9.78 2.14
N ALA A 76 -23.75 -8.99 1.08
CA ALA A 76 -23.67 -9.50 -0.29
C ALA A 76 -22.28 -10.03 -0.64
N VAL A 77 -21.21 -9.41 -0.12
CA VAL A 77 -19.83 -9.91 -0.25
C VAL A 77 -19.69 -11.25 0.47
N LEU A 78 -20.14 -11.34 1.72
CA LEU A 78 -20.08 -12.57 2.52
C LEU A 78 -20.86 -13.73 1.88
N MET A 79 -22.03 -13.46 1.30
CA MET A 79 -22.80 -14.46 0.54
C MET A 79 -22.00 -15.02 -0.65
N LYS A 80 -21.24 -14.17 -1.34
CA LYS A 80 -20.35 -14.60 -2.44
C LYS A 80 -19.21 -15.48 -1.92
N VAL A 81 -18.60 -15.12 -0.79
CA VAL A 81 -17.55 -15.93 -0.15
C VAL A 81 -18.10 -17.27 0.28
N ALA A 82 -19.26 -17.31 0.95
CA ALA A 82 -19.92 -18.54 1.37
C ALA A 82 -20.29 -19.49 0.22
N GLY A 83 -20.64 -18.92 -0.94
CA GLY A 83 -20.95 -19.68 -2.17
C GLY A 83 -19.74 -20.01 -3.05
N SER A 84 -18.53 -19.63 -2.64
CA SER A 84 -17.34 -19.82 -3.46
C SER A 84 -16.72 -21.21 -3.29
N LYS A 85 -15.84 -21.58 -4.23
CA LYS A 85 -15.07 -22.84 -4.16
C LYS A 85 -14.07 -22.89 -2.99
N TYR A 86 -13.77 -21.77 -2.35
CA TYR A 86 -12.86 -21.68 -1.21
C TYR A 86 -13.57 -21.51 0.13
N ALA A 87 -14.90 -21.67 0.19
CA ALA A 87 -15.63 -21.60 1.45
C ALA A 87 -15.14 -22.62 2.48
N GLY A 88 -14.70 -23.81 2.05
CA GLY A 88 -14.09 -24.80 2.94
C GLY A 88 -12.77 -24.37 3.56
N LEU A 89 -11.95 -23.58 2.87
CA LEU A 89 -10.72 -23.00 3.42
C LEU A 89 -11.03 -21.93 4.49
N TRP A 90 -12.14 -21.21 4.33
CA TRP A 90 -12.61 -20.28 5.35
C TRP A 90 -12.90 -21.00 6.67
N GLU A 91 -13.65 -22.11 6.61
CA GLU A 91 -13.98 -22.90 7.79
C GLU A 91 -12.73 -23.52 8.44
N GLU A 92 -11.76 -23.94 7.64
CA GLU A 92 -10.47 -24.45 8.11
C GLU A 92 -9.68 -23.38 8.88
N VAL A 93 -9.65 -22.14 8.39
CA VAL A 93 -8.89 -21.03 8.99
C VAL A 93 -9.60 -20.45 10.21
N TRP A 94 -10.92 -20.23 10.13
CA TRP A 94 -11.66 -19.53 11.18
C TRP A 94 -12.41 -20.44 12.14
N GLY A 95 -12.42 -21.78 11.89
CA GLY A 95 -13.08 -22.79 12.73
C GLY A 95 -14.61 -22.82 12.63
N GLU A 96 -15.21 -22.00 11.77
CA GLU A 96 -16.65 -21.87 11.56
C GLU A 96 -16.95 -21.41 10.12
N PRO A 97 -18.13 -21.76 9.57
CA PRO A 97 -18.52 -21.29 8.24
C PRO A 97 -18.77 -19.77 8.25
N VAL A 98 -18.75 -19.18 7.06
CA VAL A 98 -19.09 -17.76 6.87
C VAL A 98 -20.49 -17.47 7.39
N SER A 99 -20.61 -16.49 8.29
CA SER A 99 -21.87 -16.08 8.91
C SER A 99 -22.26 -14.67 8.49
N TYR A 100 -23.54 -14.45 8.21
CA TYR A 100 -24.08 -13.17 7.76
C TYR A 100 -25.55 -12.97 8.16
N GLY A 101 -25.98 -13.60 9.26
CA GLY A 101 -27.36 -13.55 9.75
C GLY A 101 -27.66 -12.37 10.66
N THR A 102 -26.66 -11.87 11.38
CA THR A 102 -26.79 -10.73 12.30
C THR A 102 -25.78 -9.62 11.96
N PRO A 103 -26.04 -8.35 12.35
CA PRO A 103 -25.08 -7.27 12.14
C PRO A 103 -23.67 -7.58 12.70
N TYR A 104 -23.59 -8.18 13.87
CA TYR A 104 -22.33 -8.57 14.48
C TYR A 104 -21.56 -9.61 13.65
N GLU A 105 -22.24 -10.64 13.15
CA GLU A 105 -21.62 -11.66 12.30
C GLU A 105 -21.16 -11.06 10.97
N ILE A 106 -21.95 -10.15 10.38
CA ILE A 106 -21.61 -9.46 9.14
C ILE A 106 -20.32 -8.65 9.32
N GLU A 107 -20.25 -7.83 10.35
CA GLU A 107 -19.06 -7.01 10.62
C GLU A 107 -17.83 -7.88 10.90
N ARG A 108 -17.95 -8.85 11.81
CA ARG A 108 -16.86 -9.77 12.17
C ARG A 108 -16.31 -10.51 10.95
N ASP A 109 -17.18 -11.10 10.15
CA ASP A 109 -16.73 -11.92 9.02
C ASP A 109 -16.28 -11.08 7.83
N TYR A 110 -16.82 -9.86 7.67
CA TYR A 110 -16.29 -8.90 6.70
C TYR A 110 -14.86 -8.47 7.08
N ASP A 111 -14.60 -8.21 8.36
CA ASP A 111 -13.26 -7.93 8.86
C ASP A 111 -12.27 -9.07 8.63
N ARG A 112 -12.72 -10.31 8.80
CA ARG A 112 -11.94 -11.53 8.49
C ARG A 112 -11.50 -11.61 7.04
N ILE A 113 -12.30 -11.09 6.09
CA ILE A 113 -11.87 -10.96 4.68
C ILE A 113 -10.64 -10.05 4.59
N GLY A 114 -10.69 -8.88 5.19
CA GLY A 114 -9.57 -7.94 5.20
C GLY A 114 -8.31 -8.54 5.82
N LEU A 115 -8.45 -9.18 6.98
CA LEU A 115 -7.34 -9.86 7.67
C LEU A 115 -6.74 -11.00 6.83
N ALA A 116 -7.56 -11.78 6.13
CA ALA A 116 -7.09 -12.85 5.27
C ALA A 116 -6.32 -12.31 4.05
N ILE A 117 -6.78 -11.20 3.46
CA ILE A 117 -6.08 -10.53 2.36
C ILE A 117 -4.75 -9.96 2.85
N ALA A 118 -4.73 -9.25 3.97
CA ALA A 118 -3.50 -8.71 4.54
C ALA A 118 -2.48 -9.80 4.89
N ALA A 119 -2.94 -10.96 5.40
CA ALA A 119 -2.07 -12.11 5.65
C ALA A 119 -1.43 -12.65 4.36
N TYR A 120 -2.16 -12.69 3.25
CA TYR A 120 -1.59 -13.03 1.95
C TYR A 120 -0.62 -11.95 1.45
N GLU A 121 -0.99 -10.67 1.56
CA GLU A 121 -0.14 -9.55 1.18
C GLU A 121 1.16 -9.47 2.00
N ALA A 122 1.17 -10.00 3.24
CA ALA A 122 2.38 -10.12 4.06
C ALA A 122 3.30 -11.29 3.67
N SER A 123 2.86 -12.18 2.78
CA SER A 123 3.63 -13.36 2.39
C SER A 123 4.87 -13.01 1.57
N THR A 124 5.86 -13.91 1.56
CA THR A 124 7.06 -13.80 0.72
C THR A 124 6.74 -13.93 -0.78
N GLU A 125 5.57 -14.44 -1.16
CA GLU A 125 5.10 -14.46 -2.53
C GLU A 125 4.79 -13.05 -3.03
N VAL A 126 4.21 -12.21 -2.18
CA VAL A 126 3.85 -10.82 -2.49
C VAL A 126 5.02 -9.87 -2.22
N ASN A 127 5.85 -10.16 -1.21
CA ASN A 127 6.99 -9.35 -0.78
C ASN A 127 8.31 -10.13 -0.93
N PRO A 128 8.76 -10.46 -2.16
CA PRO A 128 9.90 -11.36 -2.36
C PRO A 128 11.26 -10.74 -2.07
N PHE A 129 11.40 -9.43 -1.93
CA PHE A 129 12.69 -8.73 -1.81
C PHE A 129 13.73 -9.26 -2.80
N SER A 130 13.37 -9.28 -4.07
CA SER A 130 14.15 -9.90 -5.17
C SER A 130 14.55 -8.92 -6.27
N SER A 131 14.40 -7.61 -6.03
CA SER A 131 14.85 -6.61 -6.98
C SER A 131 16.37 -6.60 -7.08
N LYS A 132 16.87 -5.98 -8.14
CA LYS A 132 18.32 -5.78 -8.30
C LYS A 132 18.94 -4.99 -7.14
N PHE A 133 18.17 -4.05 -6.55
CA PHE A 133 18.60 -3.29 -5.40
C PHE A 133 18.64 -4.17 -4.13
N ASP A 134 17.66 -5.04 -3.92
CA ASP A 134 17.63 -5.93 -2.76
C ASP A 134 18.85 -6.89 -2.77
N ILE A 135 19.18 -7.44 -3.94
CA ILE A 135 20.37 -8.28 -4.13
C ILE A 135 21.66 -7.49 -3.84
N PHE A 136 21.74 -6.26 -4.35
CA PHE A 136 22.87 -5.37 -4.07
C PHE A 136 22.98 -5.08 -2.57
N TRP A 137 21.88 -4.74 -1.91
CA TRP A 137 21.85 -4.45 -0.48
C TRP A 137 22.33 -5.65 0.35
N GLN A 138 21.84 -6.85 0.07
CA GLN A 138 22.27 -8.08 0.72
C GLN A 138 23.79 -8.33 0.53
N ASN A 139 24.29 -8.15 -0.68
CA ASN A 139 25.71 -8.30 -0.97
C ASN A 139 26.56 -7.27 -0.24
N ALA A 140 26.09 -6.02 -0.11
CA ALA A 140 26.76 -4.98 0.67
C ALA A 140 26.81 -5.34 2.16
N MET A 141 25.68 -5.81 2.72
CA MET A 141 25.61 -6.30 4.11
C MET A 141 26.63 -7.44 4.36
N TYR A 142 26.70 -8.45 3.46
CA TYR A 142 27.67 -9.53 3.58
C TYR A 142 29.13 -9.06 3.45
N ALA A 143 29.37 -7.97 2.72
CA ALA A 143 30.68 -7.32 2.61
C ALA A 143 31.00 -6.42 3.80
N GLY A 144 30.10 -6.25 4.76
CA GLY A 144 30.25 -5.34 5.92
C GLY A 144 30.16 -3.87 5.54
N LEU A 145 29.44 -3.55 4.45
CA LEU A 145 29.25 -2.18 3.96
C LEU A 145 27.83 -1.71 4.30
N ASP A 146 27.76 -0.49 4.81
CA ASP A 146 26.51 0.19 5.12
C ASP A 146 26.01 0.98 3.91
N VAL A 147 24.84 0.61 3.36
CA VAL A 147 24.25 1.24 2.17
C VAL A 147 23.79 2.68 2.48
N THR A 148 23.43 2.98 3.74
CA THR A 148 23.07 4.35 4.15
C THR A 148 24.25 5.32 4.10
N ALA A 149 25.47 4.81 4.19
CA ALA A 149 26.71 5.60 4.20
C ALA A 149 27.34 5.78 2.82
N ILE A 150 26.72 5.30 1.74
CA ILE A 150 27.27 5.45 0.38
C ILE A 150 27.23 6.91 -0.07
N ASP A 151 28.37 7.41 -0.58
CA ASP A 151 28.53 8.76 -1.11
C ASP A 151 29.48 8.80 -2.33
N MET A 152 29.68 10.00 -2.90
CA MET A 152 30.56 10.18 -4.06
C MET A 152 32.04 9.98 -3.77
N SER A 153 32.47 9.91 -2.52
CA SER A 153 33.86 9.65 -2.13
C SER A 153 34.17 8.16 -1.97
N ASN A 154 33.15 7.34 -1.62
CA ASN A 154 33.30 5.93 -1.26
C ASN A 154 32.59 4.92 -2.18
N TRP A 155 31.74 5.37 -3.14
CA TRP A 155 30.93 4.49 -4.00
C TRP A 155 31.71 3.38 -4.70
N THR A 156 33.01 3.55 -4.91
CA THR A 156 33.86 2.53 -5.55
C THR A 156 34.00 1.26 -4.72
N ALA A 157 33.84 1.33 -3.40
CA ALA A 157 33.84 0.19 -2.50
C ALA A 157 32.63 -0.74 -2.72
N TYR A 158 31.53 -0.21 -3.25
CA TYR A 158 30.29 -0.93 -3.50
C TYR A 158 30.20 -1.53 -4.92
N GLN A 159 31.28 -1.44 -5.72
CA GLN A 159 31.29 -2.01 -7.08
C GLN A 159 31.31 -3.54 -7.05
N GLY A 160 30.63 -4.16 -8.03
CA GLY A 160 30.58 -5.60 -8.15
C GLY A 160 29.57 -6.30 -7.24
N LEU A 161 28.81 -5.54 -6.44
CA LEU A 161 27.83 -6.09 -5.50
C LEU A 161 26.42 -6.29 -6.13
N GLY A 162 26.25 -6.05 -7.43
CA GLY A 162 24.99 -6.28 -8.13
C GLY A 162 24.53 -5.08 -8.96
N LEU A 163 24.86 -3.85 -8.56
CA LEU A 163 24.62 -2.65 -9.35
C LEU A 163 25.76 -2.40 -10.35
N THR A 164 25.42 -1.81 -11.49
CA THR A 164 26.39 -1.29 -12.44
C THR A 164 27.09 -0.05 -11.86
N LYS A 165 28.25 0.32 -12.43
CA LYS A 165 28.97 1.54 -12.07
C LYS A 165 28.07 2.79 -12.02
N LYS A 166 27.19 2.97 -13.04
CA LYS A 166 26.29 4.12 -13.12
C LYS A 166 25.20 4.11 -12.05
N GLU A 167 24.66 2.92 -11.75
CA GLU A 167 23.65 2.75 -10.72
C GLU A 167 24.23 2.98 -9.32
N THR A 168 25.44 2.49 -9.05
CA THR A 168 26.13 2.74 -7.78
C THR A 168 26.45 4.23 -7.59
N GLN A 169 26.89 4.92 -8.65
CA GLN A 169 27.04 6.39 -8.63
C GLN A 169 25.71 7.09 -8.45
N GLY A 170 24.64 6.58 -9.07
CA GLY A 170 23.28 7.09 -8.91
C GLY A 170 22.81 6.96 -7.46
N LEU A 171 23.08 5.85 -6.80
CA LEU A 171 22.74 5.64 -5.39
C LEU A 171 23.51 6.59 -4.47
N ALA A 172 24.80 6.84 -4.76
CA ALA A 172 25.59 7.83 -4.03
C ALA A 172 25.01 9.26 -4.19
N LEU A 173 24.50 9.61 -5.37
CA LEU A 173 23.82 10.90 -5.61
C LEU A 173 22.43 10.95 -4.98
N PHE A 174 21.72 9.82 -4.92
CA PHE A 174 20.43 9.67 -4.26
C PHE A 174 20.54 9.99 -2.77
N ASN A 175 21.63 9.55 -2.14
CA ASN A 175 21.92 9.76 -0.72
C ASN A 175 22.55 11.15 -0.42
N ASP A 176 23.07 11.86 -1.42
CA ASP A 176 23.77 13.15 -1.23
C ASP A 176 22.77 14.27 -0.89
N GLU A 177 22.83 14.79 0.32
CA GLU A 177 21.99 15.89 0.81
C GLU A 177 22.12 17.19 0.01
N ASN A 178 23.24 17.38 -0.71
CA ASN A 178 23.49 18.56 -1.52
C ASN A 178 23.14 18.36 -3.01
N LYS A 179 22.72 17.14 -3.39
CA LYS A 179 22.39 16.75 -4.77
C LYS A 179 20.97 16.21 -4.89
N GLY A 180 20.80 14.89 -4.80
CA GLY A 180 19.51 14.24 -4.97
C GLY A 180 18.56 14.47 -3.81
N LYS A 181 19.05 14.41 -2.58
CA LYS A 181 18.29 14.46 -1.33
C LYS A 181 17.17 13.42 -1.24
N CYS A 182 17.20 12.38 -2.08
CA CYS A 182 16.09 11.45 -2.20
C CYS A 182 15.95 10.59 -0.94
N ALA A 183 17.07 10.25 -0.30
CA ALA A 183 17.09 9.43 0.90
C ALA A 183 16.50 10.10 2.15
N LEU A 184 16.17 11.40 2.10
CA LEU A 184 15.43 12.06 3.19
C LEU A 184 14.02 11.52 3.40
N CYS A 185 13.35 11.10 2.32
CA CYS A 185 12.02 10.50 2.36
C CYS A 185 12.05 9.02 1.92
N HIS A 186 12.98 8.69 0.98
CA HIS A 186 13.19 7.32 0.49
C HIS A 186 14.34 6.68 1.24
N VAL A 187 14.13 6.41 2.51
CA VAL A 187 15.15 5.96 3.46
C VAL A 187 15.81 4.65 3.04
N LEU A 188 17.12 4.53 3.32
CA LEU A 188 17.95 3.38 2.99
C LEU A 188 18.20 2.45 4.19
N GLU A 189 17.59 2.73 5.33
CA GLU A 189 17.59 1.89 6.50
C GLU A 189 16.84 0.59 6.23
N PRO A 190 17.28 -0.55 6.80
CA PRO A 190 16.55 -1.80 6.71
C PRO A 190 15.10 -1.66 7.17
N ALA A 191 14.17 -2.32 6.46
CA ALA A 191 12.75 -2.36 6.83
C ALA A 191 12.56 -3.01 8.21
N GLU A 192 13.27 -4.11 8.43
CA GLU A 192 13.39 -4.88 9.68
C GLU A 192 14.79 -5.49 9.71
N GLU A 193 15.19 -6.07 10.84
CA GLU A 193 16.49 -6.74 10.93
C GLU A 193 16.64 -7.83 9.86
N GLY A 194 17.60 -7.64 8.96
CA GLY A 194 17.89 -8.56 7.87
C GLY A 194 17.05 -8.41 6.60
N LEU A 195 16.13 -7.45 6.53
CA LEU A 195 15.33 -7.15 5.33
C LEU A 195 15.83 -5.88 4.63
N PRO A 196 15.84 -5.86 3.27
CA PRO A 196 16.20 -4.68 2.51
C PRO A 196 15.32 -3.46 2.83
N PRO A 197 15.80 -2.23 2.55
CA PRO A 197 15.03 -1.01 2.69
C PRO A 197 13.76 -1.01 1.83
N LEU A 198 12.68 -0.43 2.36
CA LEU A 198 11.44 -0.21 1.63
C LEU A 198 11.45 1.08 0.79
N LEU A 199 12.47 1.91 0.97
CA LEU A 199 12.61 3.21 0.30
C LEU A 199 11.43 4.15 0.59
N THR A 200 10.92 4.13 1.81
CA THR A 200 9.87 5.01 2.34
C THR A 200 10.03 5.17 3.84
N ASP A 201 9.72 6.34 4.34
CA ASP A 201 9.58 6.67 5.75
C ASP A 201 8.11 6.60 6.22
N PHE A 202 7.20 6.26 5.29
CA PHE A 202 5.74 6.24 5.50
C PHE A 202 5.12 7.59 5.89
N THR A 203 5.81 8.70 5.66
CA THR A 203 5.27 10.04 5.90
C THR A 203 4.39 10.54 4.75
N PHE A 204 3.64 11.61 4.98
CA PHE A 204 2.77 12.24 4.00
C PHE A 204 3.21 13.67 3.72
N ASP A 205 3.56 13.94 2.46
CA ASP A 205 3.96 15.23 1.96
C ASP A 205 3.09 15.70 0.78
N ASN A 206 2.82 16.99 0.72
CA ASN A 206 2.19 17.57 -0.46
C ASN A 206 3.24 17.83 -1.54
N LEU A 207 3.38 16.89 -2.47
CA LEU A 207 4.33 16.97 -3.57
C LEU A 207 3.91 17.93 -4.69
N GLY A 208 2.73 18.57 -4.60
CA GLY A 208 2.21 19.45 -5.65
C GLY A 208 1.93 18.74 -6.98
N VAL A 209 1.59 17.43 -6.95
CA VAL A 209 1.31 16.67 -8.17
C VAL A 209 0.06 17.24 -8.85
N PRO A 210 0.14 17.63 -10.13
CA PRO A 210 -1.00 18.20 -10.83
C PRO A 210 -2.06 17.14 -11.12
N ARG A 211 -3.31 17.59 -11.24
CA ARG A 211 -4.42 16.80 -11.76
C ARG A 211 -4.04 16.15 -13.10
N ASN A 212 -4.33 14.85 -13.26
CA ASN A 212 -4.19 14.20 -14.56
C ASN A 212 -5.43 14.49 -15.44
N PRO A 213 -5.32 15.32 -16.49
CA PRO A 213 -6.47 15.68 -17.31
C PRO A 213 -7.04 14.51 -18.13
N GLU A 214 -6.30 13.41 -18.27
CA GLU A 214 -6.74 12.21 -18.98
C GLU A 214 -7.51 11.23 -18.08
N ASN A 215 -7.68 11.54 -16.80
CA ASN A 215 -8.46 10.67 -15.92
C ASN A 215 -9.95 10.91 -16.10
N PRO A 216 -10.73 9.94 -16.63
CA PRO A 216 -12.15 10.08 -16.89
C PRO A 216 -13.01 10.26 -15.62
N PHE A 217 -12.44 10.08 -14.44
CA PHE A 217 -13.11 10.38 -13.18
C PHE A 217 -13.67 11.80 -13.12
N TYR A 218 -12.98 12.77 -13.72
CA TYR A 218 -13.38 14.18 -13.69
C TYR A 218 -14.53 14.53 -14.64
N ASP A 219 -14.77 13.68 -15.64
CA ASP A 219 -15.76 13.91 -16.70
C ASP A 219 -16.93 12.91 -16.63
N MET A 220 -16.93 11.97 -15.67
CA MET A 220 -18.04 11.04 -15.50
C MET A 220 -19.20 11.68 -14.74
N ASP A 221 -20.41 11.12 -14.92
CA ASP A 221 -21.60 11.48 -14.16
C ASP A 221 -21.35 11.32 -12.65
N GLU A 222 -21.98 12.16 -11.85
CA GLU A 222 -21.84 12.09 -10.38
C GLU A 222 -22.30 10.71 -9.86
N VAL A 223 -21.45 10.11 -9.02
CA VAL A 223 -21.73 8.85 -8.33
C VAL A 223 -21.86 9.12 -6.85
N TYR A 224 -22.93 8.61 -6.26
CA TYR A 224 -23.26 8.86 -4.86
C TYR A 224 -22.99 7.64 -3.99
N LEU A 225 -22.52 7.88 -2.77
CA LEU A 225 -22.48 6.90 -1.68
C LEU A 225 -23.88 6.71 -1.08
N ASP A 226 -24.04 5.68 -0.24
CA ASP A 226 -25.33 5.40 0.42
C ASP A 226 -25.81 6.52 1.33
N ASP A 227 -24.89 7.35 1.87
CA ASP A 227 -25.20 8.53 2.67
C ASP A 227 -25.62 9.74 1.84
N GLY A 228 -25.66 9.61 0.52
CA GLY A 228 -26.01 10.66 -0.42
C GLY A 228 -24.88 11.65 -0.75
N SER A 229 -23.67 11.42 -0.28
CA SER A 229 -22.51 12.23 -0.66
C SER A 229 -21.96 11.79 -2.02
N PRO A 230 -21.63 12.74 -2.93
CA PRO A 230 -21.00 12.38 -4.20
C PRO A 230 -19.51 12.08 -3.98
N ILE A 231 -19.00 11.04 -4.66
CA ILE A 231 -17.57 10.71 -4.67
C ILE A 231 -16.76 11.56 -5.67
N ASN A 232 -17.45 12.17 -6.64
CA ASN A 232 -16.87 13.02 -7.68
C ASN A 232 -17.71 14.28 -7.88
N PRO A 233 -17.82 15.17 -6.87
CA PRO A 233 -18.65 16.38 -6.98
C PRO A 233 -18.18 17.26 -8.14
N ALA A 234 -19.14 17.78 -8.91
CA ALA A 234 -18.86 18.65 -10.03
C ALA A 234 -18.08 19.90 -9.57
N GLY A 235 -16.98 20.23 -10.27
CA GLY A 235 -16.18 21.42 -9.99
C GLY A 235 -15.19 21.27 -8.83
N MET A 236 -14.97 20.10 -8.28
CA MET A 236 -13.85 19.86 -7.36
C MET A 236 -12.52 19.77 -8.11
N ASP A 237 -11.57 20.59 -7.71
CA ASP A 237 -10.16 20.42 -8.04
C ASP A 237 -9.54 19.47 -6.99
N TRP A 238 -9.21 18.28 -7.46
CA TRP A 238 -8.58 17.22 -6.63
C TRP A 238 -7.06 17.32 -6.65
#